data_fcf2e420a6132e0c27b15aef8a422c07
#
_entry.id   fcf2e420a6132e0c27b15aef8a422c07
#
_cell.length_a   1.000
_cell.length_b   1.000
_cell.length_c   1.000
_cell.angle_alpha   90.00
_cell.angle_beta   90.00
_cell.angle_gamma   90.00
#
_symmetry.space_group_name_H-M   'P 1'
#
loop_
_entity.id
_entity.type
_entity.pdbx_description
1 polymer ?
#
loop_
_entity_poly.entity_id
_entity_poly.type
_entity_poly.pdbx_seq_one_letter_code
_entity_poly.pdbx_strand_id
1 'polypeptide(L)'
;DNWQRINKTVVAAPEGAEEMTDEMRDSLIQVAEKEDSIKEVTDSAQNDPHKREYYLAQIPFTPEQIAASNLLLEDALYNSGVIFKDKLDNLTLSEKALRRLEDNYKDFEHMDDVYYHLYLLYSRKGMPSTADNYIDKLKKSYPESQWTTLLTDPYYKENAQFGVHIEDSLYAATYEAFKASRYSEAKGNARISGDRFPNGANRDKFL
;
A
#
# COMPACT_ATOMS: atom_id res chain seq x y z
N ASP A 1 16.74 30.71 26.43
CA ASP A 1 15.47 30.00 26.62
C ASP A 1 14.36 31.01 26.82
N ASN A 2 13.83 31.51 25.72
CA ASN A 2 12.83 32.56 25.72
C ASN A 2 11.52 31.98 25.12
N TRP A 3 10.71 31.33 25.96
CA TRP A 3 9.34 30.99 25.65
C TRP A 3 8.45 32.22 25.94
N GLN A 4 8.32 33.10 24.99
CA GLN A 4 7.34 34.16 25.05
C GLN A 4 5.92 33.57 24.82
N ARG A 5 5.06 33.80 25.79
CA ARG A 5 3.62 33.59 25.66
C ARG A 5 3.09 34.41 24.46
N ILE A 6 2.77 33.73 23.38
CA ILE A 6 2.18 34.34 22.20
C ILE A 6 0.68 34.39 22.37
N ASN A 7 0.20 35.64 22.41
CA ASN A 7 -1.12 36.14 22.04
C ASN A 7 -2.36 35.66 22.78
N LYS A 8 -2.76 36.47 23.74
CA LYS A 8 -4.19 36.74 23.93
C LYS A 8 -4.70 37.41 22.65
N THR A 9 -5.46 36.69 21.85
CA THR A 9 -6.21 37.27 20.73
C THR A 9 -7.27 38.19 21.35
N VAL A 10 -7.09 39.49 21.23
CA VAL A 10 -8.11 40.47 21.52
C VAL A 10 -9.15 40.33 20.41
N VAL A 11 -10.26 39.68 20.69
CA VAL A 11 -11.45 39.71 19.83
C VAL A 11 -12.03 41.11 19.96
N ALA A 12 -11.97 41.88 18.87
CA ALA A 12 -12.63 43.15 18.77
C ALA A 12 -14.17 42.95 18.98
N ALA A 13 -14.72 43.61 19.96
CA ALA A 13 -16.15 43.59 20.21
C ALA A 13 -16.93 44.24 19.04
N PRO A 14 -18.04 43.69 18.61
CA PRO A 14 -18.91 44.33 17.61
C PRO A 14 -19.51 45.61 18.21
N GLU A 15 -19.48 46.69 17.46
CA GLU A 15 -20.13 47.95 17.80
C GLU A 15 -21.65 47.71 17.93
N GLY A 16 -22.18 47.87 19.18
CA GLY A 16 -23.62 47.74 19.47
C GLY A 16 -23.95 46.93 20.74
N ALA A 17 -22.98 46.57 21.56
CA ALA A 17 -23.27 45.88 22.83
C ALA A 17 -23.59 46.89 23.91
N GLU A 18 -24.82 46.74 24.48
CA GLU A 18 -25.23 47.41 25.73
C GLU A 18 -24.17 47.17 26.83
N GLU A 19 -23.94 48.20 27.68
CA GLU A 19 -22.95 48.13 28.75
C GLU A 19 -23.20 46.90 29.65
N MET A 20 -22.34 45.91 29.52
CA MET A 20 -22.33 44.75 30.44
C MET A 20 -21.94 45.22 31.84
N THR A 21 -22.77 44.93 32.81
CA THR A 21 -22.48 45.21 34.22
C THR A 21 -21.25 44.40 34.68
N ASP A 22 -20.49 44.98 35.63
CA ASP A 22 -19.29 44.34 36.19
C ASP A 22 -19.56 42.92 36.72
N GLU A 23 -20.79 42.70 37.28
CA GLU A 23 -21.24 41.38 37.75
C GLU A 23 -21.40 40.35 36.59
N MET A 24 -21.78 40.77 35.39
CA MET A 24 -21.84 39.90 34.21
C MET A 24 -20.44 39.56 33.67
N ARG A 25 -19.50 40.51 33.74
CA ARG A 25 -18.12 40.29 33.38
C ARG A 25 -17.44 39.27 34.31
N ASP A 26 -17.63 39.47 35.64
CA ASP A 26 -17.06 38.53 36.62
C ASP A 26 -17.65 37.11 36.48
N SER A 27 -18.93 37.01 36.18
CA SER A 27 -19.58 35.72 35.93
C SER A 27 -19.02 35.01 34.69
N LEU A 28 -18.79 35.75 33.59
CA LEU A 28 -18.20 35.21 32.35
C LEU A 28 -16.75 34.81 32.53
N ILE A 29 -15.98 35.58 33.30
CA ILE A 29 -14.60 35.26 33.65
C ILE A 29 -14.54 33.96 34.47
N GLN A 30 -15.43 33.83 35.49
CA GLN A 30 -15.51 32.59 36.29
C GLN A 30 -15.91 31.36 35.47
N VAL A 31 -16.79 31.51 34.48
CA VAL A 31 -17.19 30.42 33.58
C VAL A 31 -16.00 30.03 32.67
N ALA A 32 -15.28 31.02 32.09
CA ALA A 32 -14.14 30.79 31.25
C ALA A 32 -12.97 30.13 32.03
N GLU A 33 -12.70 30.57 33.25
CA GLU A 33 -11.68 29.96 34.12
C GLU A 33 -12.05 28.53 34.56
N LYS A 34 -13.35 28.23 34.74
CA LYS A 34 -13.83 26.86 34.98
C LYS A 34 -13.70 25.98 33.75
N GLU A 35 -13.99 26.49 32.56
CA GLU A 35 -13.85 25.74 31.30
C GLU A 35 -12.37 25.46 31.00
N ASP A 36 -11.47 26.43 31.20
CA ASP A 36 -10.04 26.24 31.03
C ASP A 36 -9.46 25.24 32.07
N SER A 37 -9.92 25.32 33.31
CA SER A 37 -9.55 24.37 34.38
C SER A 37 -10.04 22.95 34.07
N ILE A 38 -11.25 22.80 33.49
CA ILE A 38 -11.78 21.50 33.07
C ILE A 38 -10.98 20.94 31.90
N LYS A 39 -10.61 21.78 30.93
CA LYS A 39 -9.75 21.37 29.81
C LYS A 39 -8.36 20.95 30.27
N GLU A 40 -7.70 21.70 31.13
CA GLU A 40 -6.39 21.34 31.68
C GLU A 40 -6.41 20.02 32.47
N VAL A 41 -7.47 19.78 33.26
CA VAL A 41 -7.64 18.52 34.00
C VAL A 41 -7.92 17.35 33.05
N THR A 42 -8.70 17.56 32.00
CA THR A 42 -9.00 16.54 31.01
C THR A 42 -7.77 16.20 30.19
N ASP A 43 -7.02 17.20 29.73
CA ASP A 43 -5.75 16.99 29.01
C ASP A 43 -4.70 16.28 29.87
N SER A 44 -4.61 16.65 31.17
CA SER A 44 -3.72 15.96 32.11
C SER A 44 -4.15 14.52 32.36
N ALA A 45 -5.46 14.23 32.42
CA ALA A 45 -5.96 12.87 32.60
C ALA A 45 -5.75 11.99 31.36
N GLN A 46 -5.87 12.56 30.16
CA GLN A 46 -5.62 11.89 28.90
C GLN A 46 -4.13 11.56 28.66
N ASN A 47 -3.23 12.28 29.31
CA ASN A 47 -1.79 12.08 29.21
C ASN A 47 -1.20 11.21 30.34
N ASP A 48 -2.00 10.76 31.31
CA ASP A 48 -1.55 9.93 32.42
C ASP A 48 -1.86 8.43 32.15
N PRO A 49 -0.85 7.57 31.88
CA PRO A 49 -1.05 6.16 31.59
C PRO A 49 -1.64 5.35 32.75
N HIS A 50 -1.73 5.92 33.97
CA HIS A 50 -2.40 5.29 35.11
C HIS A 50 -3.91 5.58 35.20
N LYS A 51 -4.43 6.44 34.30
CA LYS A 51 -5.84 6.78 34.24
C LYS A 51 -6.55 6.10 33.07
N ARG A 52 -7.81 5.76 33.28
CA ARG A 52 -8.65 5.13 32.25
C ARG A 52 -8.82 6.02 31.02
N GLU A 53 -8.92 7.33 31.25
CA GLU A 53 -9.12 8.37 30.22
C GLU A 53 -7.98 8.36 29.19
N TYR A 54 -6.76 8.06 29.61
CA TYR A 54 -5.60 7.88 28.72
C TYR A 54 -5.85 6.80 27.65
N TYR A 55 -6.36 5.65 28.08
CA TYR A 55 -6.63 4.53 27.15
C TYR A 55 -7.87 4.79 26.29
N LEU A 56 -8.90 5.41 26.85
CA LEU A 56 -10.12 5.75 26.11
C LEU A 56 -9.83 6.75 24.99
N ALA A 57 -8.94 7.71 25.19
CA ALA A 57 -8.55 8.68 24.19
C ALA A 57 -7.85 8.06 22.98
N GLN A 58 -7.27 6.86 23.14
CA GLN A 58 -6.58 6.14 22.06
C GLN A 58 -7.48 5.19 21.27
N ILE A 59 -8.70 4.94 21.73
CA ILE A 59 -9.64 4.04 21.06
C ILE A 59 -10.47 4.83 20.04
N PRO A 60 -10.50 4.41 18.77
CA PRO A 60 -11.34 5.06 17.78
C PRO A 60 -12.81 4.74 18.02
N PHE A 61 -13.62 5.78 18.30
CA PHE A 61 -15.05 5.64 18.54
C PHE A 61 -15.89 6.20 17.40
N THR A 62 -15.40 7.23 16.71
CA THR A 62 -16.15 7.82 15.59
C THR A 62 -15.89 7.04 14.28
N PRO A 63 -16.85 7.05 13.34
CA PRO A 63 -16.66 6.41 12.03
C PRO A 63 -15.39 6.88 11.32
N GLU A 64 -15.04 8.15 11.42
CA GLU A 64 -13.84 8.73 10.80
C GLU A 64 -12.56 8.20 11.46
N GLN A 65 -12.54 8.10 12.80
CA GLN A 65 -11.41 7.53 13.54
C GLN A 65 -11.23 6.04 13.24
N ILE A 66 -12.34 5.31 13.14
CA ILE A 66 -12.33 3.88 12.78
C ILE A 66 -11.80 3.71 11.36
N ALA A 67 -12.24 4.53 10.39
CA ALA A 67 -11.75 4.49 9.02
C ALA A 67 -10.25 4.77 8.96
N ALA A 68 -9.76 5.81 9.63
CA ALA A 68 -8.34 6.14 9.70
C ALA A 68 -7.52 5.00 10.35
N SER A 69 -8.04 4.39 11.42
CA SER A 69 -7.40 3.25 12.07
C SER A 69 -7.34 2.02 11.16
N ASN A 70 -8.39 1.78 10.37
CA ASN A 70 -8.43 0.66 9.43
C ASN A 70 -7.39 0.82 8.31
N LEU A 71 -7.21 2.02 7.75
CA LEU A 71 -6.16 2.27 6.75
C LEU A 71 -4.77 1.91 7.29
N LEU A 72 -4.45 2.34 8.51
CA LEU A 72 -3.18 1.97 9.16
C LEU A 72 -3.07 0.47 9.42
N LEU A 73 -4.18 -0.19 9.75
CA LEU A 73 -4.21 -1.62 9.99
C LEU A 73 -4.03 -2.43 8.70
N GLU A 74 -4.57 -1.97 7.58
CA GLU A 74 -4.39 -2.57 6.25
C GLU A 74 -2.91 -2.59 5.86
N ASP A 75 -2.25 -1.44 5.95
CA ASP A 75 -0.81 -1.33 5.70
C ASP A 75 0.03 -2.19 6.65
N ALA A 76 -0.34 -2.19 7.93
CA ALA A 76 0.35 -3.00 8.93
C ALA A 76 0.19 -4.51 8.68
N LEU A 77 -0.98 -4.98 8.26
CA LEU A 77 -1.24 -6.37 7.91
C LEU A 77 -0.46 -6.78 6.66
N TYR A 78 -0.45 -5.94 5.62
CA TYR A 78 0.31 -6.17 4.41
C TYR A 78 1.80 -6.29 4.71
N ASN A 79 2.39 -5.26 5.34
CA ASN A 79 3.81 -5.23 5.68
C ASN A 79 4.22 -6.39 6.60
N SER A 80 3.39 -6.71 7.61
CA SER A 80 3.64 -7.85 8.50
C SER A 80 3.64 -9.16 7.73
N GLY A 81 2.68 -9.36 6.83
CA GLY A 81 2.58 -10.54 6.00
C GLY A 81 3.83 -10.75 5.14
N VAL A 82 4.30 -9.70 4.48
CA VAL A 82 5.52 -9.72 3.66
C VAL A 82 6.75 -10.00 4.51
N ILE A 83 6.92 -9.29 5.64
CA ILE A 83 8.08 -9.46 6.53
C ILE A 83 8.12 -10.87 7.11
N PHE A 84 7.01 -11.42 7.59
CA PHE A 84 6.95 -12.78 8.11
C PHE A 84 7.38 -13.81 7.05
N LYS A 85 6.96 -13.63 5.80
CA LYS A 85 7.32 -14.55 4.71
C LYS A 85 8.79 -14.41 4.27
N ASP A 86 9.24 -13.18 4.07
CA ASP A 86 10.51 -12.93 3.35
C ASP A 86 11.72 -12.73 4.28
N LYS A 87 11.48 -12.28 5.51
CA LYS A 87 12.56 -12.00 6.47
C LYS A 87 12.63 -13.01 7.60
N LEU A 88 11.50 -13.49 8.06
CA LEU A 88 11.41 -14.36 9.24
C LEU A 88 11.09 -15.82 8.88
N ASP A 89 10.85 -16.12 7.62
CA ASP A 89 10.45 -17.43 7.08
C ASP A 89 9.28 -18.09 7.85
N ASN A 90 8.41 -17.25 8.42
CA ASN A 90 7.24 -17.70 9.16
C ASN A 90 5.99 -17.65 8.28
N LEU A 91 5.80 -18.72 7.49
CA LEU A 91 4.69 -18.81 6.55
C LEU A 91 3.33 -18.83 7.23
N THR A 92 3.23 -19.31 8.48
CA THR A 92 1.97 -19.36 9.23
C THR A 92 1.49 -17.98 9.65
N LEU A 93 2.38 -17.14 10.18
CA LEU A 93 2.04 -15.76 10.57
C LEU A 93 1.80 -14.89 9.34
N SER A 94 2.58 -15.10 8.28
CA SER A 94 2.35 -14.42 6.98
C SER A 94 0.95 -14.74 6.43
N GLU A 95 0.57 -16.02 6.38
CA GLU A 95 -0.75 -16.44 5.93
C GLU A 95 -1.86 -15.77 6.75
N LYS A 96 -1.72 -15.79 8.08
CA LYS A 96 -2.72 -15.17 8.97
C LYS A 96 -2.90 -13.67 8.70
N ALA A 97 -1.81 -12.93 8.47
CA ALA A 97 -1.86 -11.50 8.21
C ALA A 97 -2.48 -11.21 6.83
N LEU A 98 -1.98 -11.86 5.77
CA LEU A 98 -2.44 -11.63 4.40
C LEU A 98 -3.88 -12.11 4.17
N ARG A 99 -4.27 -13.24 4.77
CA ARG A 99 -5.66 -13.73 4.71
C ARG A 99 -6.62 -12.80 5.45
N ARG A 100 -6.23 -12.27 6.60
CA ARG A 100 -7.05 -11.28 7.31
C ARG A 100 -7.27 -10.02 6.47
N LEU A 101 -6.26 -9.60 5.70
CA LEU A 101 -6.38 -8.48 4.78
C LEU A 101 -7.36 -8.81 3.65
N GLU A 102 -7.20 -9.95 2.97
CA GLU A 102 -8.08 -10.42 1.91
C GLU A 102 -9.55 -10.57 2.37
N ASP A 103 -9.77 -11.11 3.58
CA ASP A 103 -11.11 -11.40 4.06
C ASP A 103 -11.88 -10.15 4.52
N ASN A 104 -11.19 -9.17 5.15
CA ASN A 104 -11.82 -8.03 5.82
C ASN A 104 -11.66 -6.68 5.08
N TYR A 105 -10.68 -6.55 4.20
CA TYR A 105 -10.29 -5.27 3.58
C TYR A 105 -10.15 -5.42 2.05
N LYS A 106 -11.27 -5.77 1.40
CA LYS A 106 -11.28 -6.11 -0.04
C LYS A 106 -10.95 -4.93 -0.95
N ASP A 107 -11.12 -3.72 -0.45
CA ASP A 107 -10.87 -2.47 -1.17
C ASP A 107 -9.44 -1.94 -0.94
N PHE A 108 -8.56 -2.75 -0.33
CA PHE A 108 -7.15 -2.38 -0.14
C PHE A 108 -6.49 -2.11 -1.49
N GLU A 109 -5.81 -0.97 -1.62
CA GLU A 109 -5.24 -0.46 -2.88
C GLU A 109 -4.29 -1.47 -3.55
N HIS A 110 -3.51 -2.20 -2.76
CA HIS A 110 -2.53 -3.17 -3.24
C HIS A 110 -2.99 -4.62 -3.07
N MET A 111 -4.27 -4.92 -3.33
CA MET A 111 -4.80 -6.27 -3.19
C MET A 111 -4.21 -7.25 -4.23
N ASP A 112 -3.78 -6.77 -5.39
CA ASP A 112 -3.05 -7.56 -6.37
C ASP A 112 -1.69 -8.03 -5.85
N ASP A 113 -0.96 -7.17 -5.11
CA ASP A 113 0.26 -7.54 -4.38
C ASP A 113 -0.03 -8.62 -3.32
N VAL A 114 -1.13 -8.48 -2.58
CA VAL A 114 -1.55 -9.47 -1.58
C VAL A 114 -1.77 -10.83 -2.23
N TYR A 115 -2.46 -10.89 -3.38
CA TYR A 115 -2.68 -12.13 -4.11
C TYR A 115 -1.39 -12.74 -4.63
N TYR A 116 -0.47 -11.92 -5.12
CA TYR A 116 0.86 -12.38 -5.50
C TYR A 116 1.64 -12.97 -4.33
N HIS A 117 1.64 -12.30 -3.17
CA HIS A 117 2.30 -12.80 -1.98
C HIS A 117 1.66 -14.09 -1.44
N LEU A 118 0.34 -14.25 -1.52
CA LEU A 118 -0.36 -15.49 -1.16
C LEU A 118 -0.03 -16.61 -2.15
N TYR A 119 0.07 -16.33 -3.45
CA TYR A 119 0.55 -17.29 -4.43
C TYR A 119 1.95 -17.83 -4.06
N LEU A 120 2.90 -16.92 -3.79
CA LEU A 120 4.26 -17.32 -3.39
C LEU A 120 4.28 -18.13 -2.09
N LEU A 121 3.46 -17.73 -1.12
CA LEU A 121 3.33 -18.40 0.17
C LEU A 121 2.85 -19.85 0.00
N TYR A 122 1.77 -20.07 -0.74
CA TYR A 122 1.21 -21.39 -0.96
C TYR A 122 2.10 -22.24 -1.86
N SER A 123 2.81 -21.65 -2.82
CA SER A 123 3.85 -22.35 -3.59
C SER A 123 4.97 -22.86 -2.68
N ARG A 124 5.46 -22.04 -1.74
CA ARG A 124 6.48 -22.45 -0.74
C ARG A 124 5.97 -23.49 0.26
N LYS A 125 4.67 -23.49 0.55
CA LYS A 125 4.03 -24.52 1.40
C LYS A 125 3.79 -25.85 0.68
N GLY A 126 4.08 -25.94 -0.62
CA GLY A 126 3.83 -27.13 -1.43
C GLY A 126 2.33 -27.38 -1.70
N MET A 127 1.55 -26.30 -1.80
CA MET A 127 0.11 -26.32 -2.07
C MET A 127 -0.22 -25.71 -3.44
N PRO A 128 0.18 -26.35 -4.55
CA PRO A 128 0.09 -25.75 -5.88
C PRO A 128 -1.35 -25.40 -6.29
N SER A 129 -2.32 -26.28 -6.01
CA SER A 129 -3.73 -26.00 -6.36
C SER A 129 -4.26 -24.74 -5.67
N THR A 130 -3.83 -24.46 -4.44
CA THR A 130 -4.23 -23.25 -3.73
C THR A 130 -3.50 -22.05 -4.30
N ALA A 131 -2.24 -22.19 -4.67
CA ALA A 131 -1.47 -21.13 -5.33
C ALA A 131 -2.11 -20.75 -6.68
N ASP A 132 -2.46 -21.73 -7.51
CA ASP A 132 -3.10 -21.51 -8.81
C ASP A 132 -4.42 -20.74 -8.71
N ASN A 133 -5.20 -20.94 -7.64
CA ASN A 133 -6.42 -20.16 -7.39
C ASN A 133 -6.12 -18.64 -7.27
N TYR A 134 -4.94 -18.25 -6.76
CA TYR A 134 -4.55 -16.85 -6.68
C TYR A 134 -4.13 -16.27 -8.04
N ILE A 135 -3.57 -17.09 -8.93
CA ILE A 135 -3.36 -16.71 -10.34
C ILE A 135 -4.71 -16.42 -11.00
N ASP A 136 -5.71 -17.27 -10.78
CA ASP A 136 -7.05 -17.08 -11.36
C ASP A 136 -7.75 -15.84 -10.78
N LYS A 137 -7.58 -15.55 -9.48
CA LYS A 137 -8.07 -14.30 -8.86
C LYS A 137 -7.41 -13.07 -9.48
N LEU A 138 -6.08 -13.11 -9.69
CA LEU A 138 -5.34 -12.03 -10.35
C LEU A 138 -5.84 -11.80 -11.77
N LYS A 139 -5.95 -12.85 -12.58
CA LYS A 139 -6.48 -12.76 -13.96
C LYS A 139 -7.87 -12.15 -14.02
N LYS A 140 -8.73 -12.51 -13.06
CA LYS A 140 -10.12 -12.08 -13.04
C LYS A 140 -10.29 -10.64 -12.57
N SER A 141 -9.59 -10.27 -11.50
CA SER A 141 -9.81 -8.99 -10.80
C SER A 141 -8.80 -7.92 -11.18
N TYR A 142 -7.59 -8.31 -11.58
CA TYR A 142 -6.47 -7.42 -11.86
C TYR A 142 -5.72 -7.84 -13.13
N PRO A 143 -6.39 -7.91 -14.31
CA PRO A 143 -5.77 -8.39 -15.55
C PRO A 143 -4.56 -7.54 -15.99
N GLU A 144 -4.59 -6.24 -15.72
CA GLU A 144 -3.53 -5.29 -16.08
C GLU A 144 -2.40 -5.18 -15.04
N SER A 145 -2.51 -5.91 -13.91
CA SER A 145 -1.47 -5.90 -12.87
C SER A 145 -0.16 -6.51 -13.40
N GLN A 146 0.96 -5.90 -12.96
CA GLN A 146 2.30 -6.46 -13.22
C GLN A 146 2.42 -7.90 -12.71
N TRP A 147 1.74 -8.25 -11.62
CA TRP A 147 1.77 -9.59 -11.03
C TRP A 147 1.02 -10.60 -11.88
N THR A 148 -0.07 -10.19 -12.52
CA THR A 148 -0.79 -11.02 -13.48
C THR A 148 0.11 -11.33 -14.67
N THR A 149 0.74 -10.32 -15.25
CA THR A 149 1.70 -10.49 -16.35
C THR A 149 2.87 -11.38 -15.93
N LEU A 150 3.45 -11.13 -14.75
CA LEU A 150 4.56 -11.92 -14.19
C LEU A 150 4.24 -13.41 -14.12
N LEU A 151 3.04 -13.75 -13.63
CA LEU A 151 2.66 -15.14 -13.38
C LEU A 151 2.08 -15.86 -14.60
N THR A 152 1.67 -15.12 -15.62
CA THR A 152 1.01 -15.68 -16.81
C THR A 152 1.84 -15.58 -18.08
N ASP A 153 2.84 -14.71 -18.12
CA ASP A 153 3.76 -14.60 -19.26
C ASP A 153 4.80 -15.71 -19.21
N PRO A 154 4.77 -16.66 -20.16
CA PRO A 154 5.75 -17.74 -20.22
C PRO A 154 7.19 -17.25 -20.43
N TYR A 155 7.36 -16.03 -20.90
CA TYR A 155 8.66 -15.41 -21.18
C TYR A 155 9.11 -14.41 -20.12
N TYR A 156 8.38 -14.28 -19.02
CA TYR A 156 8.67 -13.26 -18.00
C TYR A 156 10.11 -13.26 -17.50
N LYS A 157 10.70 -14.44 -17.26
CA LYS A 157 12.09 -14.56 -16.79
C LYS A 157 13.07 -13.94 -17.77
N GLU A 158 12.88 -14.18 -19.06
CA GLU A 158 13.71 -13.63 -20.13
C GLU A 158 13.46 -12.13 -20.28
N ASN A 159 12.19 -11.70 -20.20
CA ASN A 159 11.82 -10.29 -20.25
C ASN A 159 12.40 -9.52 -19.06
N ALA A 160 12.42 -10.10 -17.86
CA ALA A 160 13.03 -9.50 -16.66
C ALA A 160 14.57 -9.42 -16.77
N GLN A 161 15.20 -10.40 -17.39
CA GLN A 161 16.65 -10.45 -17.54
C GLN A 161 17.17 -9.47 -18.61
N PHE A 162 16.49 -9.35 -19.71
CA PHE A 162 16.92 -8.56 -20.87
C PHE A 162 16.17 -7.23 -21.04
N GLY A 163 15.06 -7.05 -20.31
CA GLY A 163 14.27 -5.82 -20.31
C GLY A 163 13.76 -5.43 -21.70
N VAL A 164 13.74 -4.13 -21.97
CA VAL A 164 13.31 -3.59 -23.27
C VAL A 164 14.22 -3.98 -24.45
N HIS A 165 15.42 -4.51 -24.17
CA HIS A 165 16.40 -4.93 -25.19
C HIS A 165 16.29 -6.39 -25.61
N ILE A 166 15.23 -7.10 -25.16
CA ILE A 166 15.10 -8.53 -25.48
C ILE A 166 14.92 -8.77 -26.99
N GLU A 167 14.21 -7.89 -27.67
CA GLU A 167 14.06 -7.93 -29.14
C GLU A 167 15.43 -7.67 -29.83
N ASP A 168 16.20 -6.72 -29.34
CA ASP A 168 17.55 -6.42 -29.84
C ASP A 168 18.48 -7.62 -29.65
N SER A 169 18.41 -8.28 -28.49
CA SER A 169 19.20 -9.47 -28.17
C SER A 169 18.82 -10.64 -29.09
N LEU A 170 17.53 -10.84 -29.33
CA LEU A 170 17.03 -11.86 -30.24
C LEU A 170 17.48 -11.58 -31.68
N TYR A 171 17.44 -10.32 -32.10
CA TYR A 171 17.93 -9.90 -33.41
C TYR A 171 19.43 -10.15 -33.54
N ALA A 172 20.25 -9.75 -32.57
CA ALA A 172 21.69 -9.99 -32.57
C ALA A 172 22.02 -11.49 -32.66
N ALA A 173 21.35 -12.33 -31.87
CA ALA A 173 21.52 -13.79 -31.92
C ALA A 173 21.12 -14.36 -33.30
N THR A 174 20.05 -13.85 -33.91
CA THR A 174 19.58 -14.26 -35.22
C THR A 174 20.59 -13.88 -36.30
N TYR A 175 21.16 -12.68 -36.24
CA TYR A 175 22.13 -12.19 -37.17
C TYR A 175 23.46 -13.03 -37.09
N GLU A 176 23.91 -13.33 -35.89
CA GLU A 176 25.08 -14.20 -35.68
C GLU A 176 24.85 -15.65 -36.17
N ALA A 177 23.64 -16.19 -35.94
CA ALA A 177 23.26 -17.49 -36.50
C ALA A 177 23.24 -17.49 -38.03
N PHE A 178 22.75 -16.44 -38.66
CA PHE A 178 22.72 -16.26 -40.11
C PHE A 178 24.15 -16.18 -40.68
N LYS A 179 25.02 -15.36 -40.10
CA LYS A 179 26.45 -15.23 -40.50
C LYS A 179 27.20 -16.55 -40.39
N ALA A 180 26.88 -17.35 -39.36
CA ALA A 180 27.46 -18.65 -39.15
C ALA A 180 26.81 -19.76 -40.02
N SER A 181 25.96 -19.42 -40.96
CA SER A 181 25.20 -20.32 -41.83
C SER A 181 24.28 -21.31 -41.09
N ARG A 182 23.90 -20.95 -39.82
CA ARG A 182 22.94 -21.73 -39.01
C ARG A 182 21.51 -21.29 -39.34
N TYR A 183 21.09 -21.48 -40.58
CA TYR A 183 19.84 -20.96 -41.11
C TYR A 183 18.59 -21.49 -40.42
N SER A 184 18.64 -22.73 -39.93
CA SER A 184 17.49 -23.32 -39.17
C SER A 184 17.25 -22.57 -37.87
N GLU A 185 18.31 -22.21 -37.16
CA GLU A 185 18.24 -21.41 -35.93
C GLU A 185 17.78 -19.97 -36.21
N ALA A 186 18.36 -19.33 -37.22
CA ALA A 186 17.95 -17.99 -37.61
C ALA A 186 16.45 -17.93 -37.98
N LYS A 187 15.95 -18.93 -38.72
CA LYS A 187 14.53 -19.05 -39.05
C LYS A 187 13.64 -19.29 -37.81
N GLY A 188 14.11 -20.07 -36.84
CA GLY A 188 13.44 -20.30 -35.56
C GLY A 188 13.30 -19.01 -34.77
N ASN A 189 14.40 -18.26 -34.65
CA ASN A 189 14.43 -16.97 -33.97
C ASN A 189 13.52 -15.92 -34.64
N ALA A 190 13.45 -15.90 -35.98
CA ALA A 190 12.55 -15.02 -36.72
C ALA A 190 11.07 -15.34 -36.45
N ARG A 191 10.72 -16.62 -36.28
CA ARG A 191 9.35 -17.00 -35.85
C ARG A 191 9.07 -16.52 -34.44
N ILE A 192 9.99 -16.77 -33.50
CA ILE A 192 9.86 -16.29 -32.11
C ILE A 192 9.67 -14.78 -32.09
N SER A 193 10.43 -14.02 -32.89
CA SER A 193 10.24 -12.57 -33.02
C SER A 193 8.83 -12.22 -33.50
N GLY A 194 8.31 -12.93 -34.49
CA GLY A 194 6.96 -12.70 -35.00
C GLY A 194 5.86 -12.93 -33.98
N ASP A 195 6.02 -13.96 -33.16
CA ASP A 195 5.04 -14.35 -32.16
C ASP A 195 5.11 -13.45 -30.90
N ARG A 196 6.32 -13.06 -30.49
CA ARG A 196 6.53 -12.25 -29.26
C ARG A 196 6.44 -10.75 -29.50
N PHE A 197 6.92 -10.26 -30.63
CA PHE A 197 7.06 -8.84 -30.96
C PHE A 197 6.43 -8.52 -32.32
N PRO A 198 5.11 -8.73 -32.50
CA PRO A 198 4.45 -8.51 -33.79
C PRO A 198 4.57 -7.06 -34.31
N ASN A 199 4.71 -6.09 -33.38
CA ASN A 199 4.91 -4.68 -33.67
C ASN A 199 6.27 -4.16 -33.16
N GLY A 200 7.24 -5.04 -33.01
CA GLY A 200 8.56 -4.69 -32.49
C GLY A 200 9.39 -3.83 -33.45
N ALA A 201 10.32 -3.04 -32.88
CA ALA A 201 11.18 -2.12 -33.64
C ALA A 201 12.12 -2.84 -34.62
N ASN A 202 12.43 -4.10 -34.39
CA ASN A 202 13.29 -4.90 -35.25
C ASN A 202 12.52 -5.84 -36.19
N ARG A 203 11.18 -5.79 -36.22
CA ARG A 203 10.33 -6.71 -36.96
C ARG A 203 10.70 -6.82 -38.44
N ASP A 204 10.94 -5.68 -39.09
CA ASP A 204 11.32 -5.60 -40.52
C ASP A 204 12.69 -6.22 -40.81
N LYS A 205 13.58 -6.29 -39.82
CA LYS A 205 14.92 -6.85 -39.94
C LYS A 205 14.94 -8.39 -39.90
N PHE A 206 13.84 -9.02 -39.46
CA PHE A 206 13.69 -10.47 -39.42
C PHE A 206 13.02 -11.05 -40.68
N LEU A 207 12.55 -10.19 -41.58
CA LEU A 207 11.92 -10.57 -42.85
C LEU A 207 12.99 -10.77 -43.91
#